data_a157d8a9cfce0f25eaa814ee05affc6f
#
_entry.id   a157d8a9cfce0f25eaa814ee05affc6f
#
_cell.length_a   1.000
_cell.length_b   1.000
_cell.length_c   1.000
_cell.angle_alpha   90.00
_cell.angle_beta   90.00
_cell.angle_gamma   90.00
#
_symmetry.space_group_name_H-M   'P 1'
#
loop_
_entity.id
_entity.type
_entity.pdbx_description
1 polymer ?
#
loop_
_entity_poly.entity_id
_entity_poly.type
_entity_poly.pdbx_seq_one_letter_code
_entity_poly.pdbx_strand_id
1 'polypeptide(L)'
;MNITYTQNGDYLIPNIIIRKTKPLGHYGRLRKAYLEIHRPILFNELVLSDKLFEHCAEIDEAARSRMELIVRSLAEQNGVTEQLKAENQMEWVRQMNACKAQAEEVVKAELIYN
;
A
#
# COMPACT_ATOMS: atom_id res chain seq x y z
N MET A 1 0.62 -8.02 -31.08
CA MET A 1 0.96 -7.19 -30.83
C MET A 1 1.18 -6.88 -30.49
N ASN A 2 1.52 -7.34 -30.57
CA ASN A 2 2.03 -6.59 -30.24
C ASN A 2 2.36 -6.06 -29.94
N ILE A 3 2.77 -6.31 -29.89
CA ILE A 3 3.22 -5.41 -29.59
C ILE A 3 3.30 -4.98 -29.68
N THR A 4 3.41 -5.26 -29.93
CA THR A 4 3.66 -4.33 -29.87
C THR A 4 3.26 -3.52 -30.21
N TYR A 5 3.20 -3.74 -30.54
CA TYR A 5 3.10 -2.59 -30.76
C TYR A 5 2.41 -2.19 -30.61
N THR A 6 2.39 -2.41 -30.78
CA THR A 6 2.18 -1.65 -30.61
C THR A 6 1.56 -1.19 -30.96
N GLN A 7 1.43 -1.47 -31.23
CA GLN A 7 1.26 -0.73 -31.47
C GLN A 7 0.94 -0.05 -31.18
N ASN A 8 0.99 -0.24 -31.85
CA ASN A 8 1.06 0.66 -31.66
C ASN A 8 1.01 1.17 -31.48
N GLY A 9 1.31 0.69 -31.88
CA GLY A 9 1.45 1.41 -31.57
C GLY A 9 1.68 1.59 -31.40
N ASP A 10 1.78 1.32 -31.80
CA ASP A 10 2.16 1.76 -31.52
C ASP A 10 2.51 1.96 -31.43
N TYR A 11 2.77 1.67 -31.58
CA TYR A 11 3.31 2.06 -31.38
C TYR A 11 3.82 1.99 -30.98
N LEU A 12 4.24 1.91 -31.06
CA LEU A 12 4.91 1.80 -30.48
C LEU A 12 5.49 2.10 -29.94
N ILE A 13 5.77 2.20 -29.55
CA ILE A 13 6.34 2.35 -28.78
C ILE A 13 7.10 1.81 -28.57
N PRO A 14 8.03 1.96 -28.37
CA PRO A 14 8.73 1.36 -27.93
C PRO A 14 8.95 0.92 -27.17
N ASN A 15 9.32 0.75 -27.00
CA ASN A 15 9.36 0.40 -26.09
C ASN A 15 9.33 0.85 -25.11
N ILE A 16 9.08 1.01 -25.34
CA ILE A 16 8.92 1.37 -24.01
C ILE A 16 9.30 0.31 -23.13
N ILE A 17 10.17 0.64 -22.30
CA ILE A 17 10.51 -0.30 -21.40
C ILE A 17 9.52 -0.38 -20.38
N ILE A 18 8.80 -1.38 -20.43
CA ILE A 18 7.98 -1.65 -19.40
C ILE A 18 8.80 -2.17 -18.34
N ARG A 19 9.06 -1.40 -17.38
CA ARG A 19 9.64 -1.92 -16.22
C ARG A 19 8.69 -2.89 -15.67
N LYS A 20 9.19 -4.02 -15.34
CA LYS A 20 8.38 -5.00 -14.72
C LYS A 20 8.24 -4.66 -13.27
N THR A 21 7.70 -3.53 -12.99
CA THR A 21 7.46 -3.14 -11.64
C THR A 21 6.08 -3.63 -11.26
N LYS A 22 5.95 -4.07 -10.04
CA LYS A 22 4.65 -4.45 -9.53
C LYS A 22 3.78 -3.21 -9.45
N PRO A 23 2.48 -3.34 -9.69
CA PRO A 23 1.59 -2.20 -9.48
C PRO A 23 1.61 -1.78 -8.02
N LEU A 24 1.32 -0.52 -7.78
CA LEU A 24 1.28 0.00 -6.43
C LEU A 24 0.16 -0.66 -5.65
N GLY A 25 0.44 -1.02 -4.41
CA GLY A 25 -0.56 -1.56 -3.52
C GLY A 25 -1.46 -0.48 -2.96
N HIS A 26 -2.32 -0.88 -2.06
CA HIS A 26 -3.31 0.00 -1.46
C HIS A 26 -2.67 1.23 -0.81
N TYR A 27 -1.65 1.01 0.00
CA TYR A 27 -1.02 2.11 0.74
C TYR A 27 -0.18 3.00 -0.16
N GLY A 28 0.44 2.42 -1.18
CA GLY A 28 1.18 3.22 -2.16
C GLY A 28 0.27 4.16 -2.93
N ARG A 29 -0.90 3.68 -3.32
CA ARG A 29 -1.87 4.53 -4.01
C ARG A 29 -2.40 5.63 -3.11
N LEU A 30 -2.62 5.34 -1.83
CA LEU A 30 -3.04 6.37 -0.87
C LEU A 30 -1.98 7.44 -0.72
N ARG A 31 -0.71 7.05 -0.63
CA ARG A 31 0.38 8.01 -0.50
C ARG A 31 0.47 8.89 -1.73
N LYS A 32 0.33 8.30 -2.92
CA LYS A 32 0.38 9.06 -4.15
C LYS A 32 -0.73 10.12 -4.19
N ALA A 33 -1.95 9.72 -3.84
CA ALA A 33 -3.07 10.64 -3.83
C ALA A 33 -2.88 11.75 -2.81
N TYR A 34 -2.36 11.40 -1.64
CA TYR A 34 -2.11 12.40 -0.60
C TYR A 34 -1.08 13.43 -1.05
N LEU A 35 0.02 12.96 -1.65
CA LEU A 35 1.07 13.87 -2.11
C LEU A 35 0.54 14.82 -3.18
N GLU A 36 -0.27 14.30 -4.08
CA GLU A 36 -0.80 15.10 -5.18
C GLU A 36 -1.65 16.26 -4.67
N ILE A 37 -2.43 16.02 -3.63
CA ILE A 37 -3.37 17.02 -3.11
C ILE A 37 -2.73 17.91 -2.05
N HIS A 38 -1.98 17.33 -1.13
CA HIS A 38 -1.51 18.04 0.06
C HIS A 38 -0.04 18.41 0.02
N ARG A 39 0.75 17.79 -0.84
CA ARG A 39 2.18 18.11 -0.96
C ARG A 39 2.56 18.23 -2.43
N PRO A 40 1.96 19.19 -3.14
CA PRO A 40 2.15 19.26 -4.59
C PRO A 40 3.60 19.57 -5.01
N ILE A 41 4.33 20.30 -4.20
CA ILE A 41 5.73 20.60 -4.54
C ILE A 41 6.55 19.33 -4.49
N LEU A 42 6.41 18.56 -3.43
CA LEU A 42 7.11 17.29 -3.30
C LEU A 42 6.67 16.31 -4.39
N PHE A 43 5.36 16.29 -4.68
CA PHE A 43 4.83 15.44 -5.75
C PHE A 43 5.50 15.76 -7.08
N ASN A 44 5.59 17.05 -7.42
CA ASN A 44 6.22 17.46 -8.67
C ASN A 44 7.71 17.12 -8.71
N GLU A 45 8.40 17.29 -7.60
CA GLU A 45 9.80 16.92 -7.52
C GLU A 45 10.01 15.43 -7.78
N LEU A 46 9.15 14.60 -7.21
CA LEU A 46 9.25 13.16 -7.40
C LEU A 46 8.92 12.76 -8.83
N VAL A 47 7.93 13.43 -9.45
CA VAL A 47 7.59 13.16 -10.83
C VAL A 47 8.75 13.54 -11.75
N LEU A 48 9.32 14.73 -11.55
CA LEU A 48 10.39 15.21 -12.39
C LEU A 48 11.67 14.40 -12.25
N SER A 49 11.93 13.85 -11.08
CA SER A 49 13.11 13.03 -10.86
C SER A 49 12.86 11.55 -11.18
N ASP A 50 11.65 11.22 -11.61
CA ASP A 50 11.24 9.85 -11.95
C ASP A 50 11.36 8.91 -10.75
N LYS A 51 11.09 9.42 -9.56
CA LYS A 51 11.17 8.62 -8.34
C LYS A 51 9.86 8.47 -7.60
N LEU A 52 8.77 8.96 -8.20
CA LEU A 52 7.48 8.89 -7.54
C LEU A 52 7.05 7.44 -7.28
N PHE A 53 7.21 6.57 -8.29
CA PHE A 53 6.80 5.19 -8.13
C PHE A 53 7.61 4.49 -7.04
N GLU A 54 8.94 4.70 -7.06
CA GLU A 54 9.80 4.10 -6.06
C GLU A 54 9.43 4.55 -4.64
N HIS A 55 9.18 5.85 -4.50
CA HIS A 55 8.80 6.39 -3.20
C HIS A 55 7.51 5.75 -2.70
N CYS A 56 6.50 5.69 -3.56
CA CYS A 56 5.21 5.12 -3.17
C CYS A 56 5.31 3.62 -2.90
N ALA A 57 6.15 2.92 -3.66
CA ALA A 57 6.35 1.49 -3.44
C ALA A 57 7.04 1.23 -2.10
N GLU A 58 8.01 2.07 -1.74
CA GLU A 58 8.67 1.95 -0.45
C GLU A 58 7.70 2.19 0.70
N ILE A 59 6.86 3.21 0.55
CA ILE A 59 5.85 3.51 1.57
C ILE A 59 4.86 2.35 1.68
N ASP A 60 4.45 1.79 0.54
CA ASP A 60 3.51 0.67 0.55
C ASP A 60 4.09 -0.53 1.30
N GLU A 61 5.34 -0.85 1.04
CA GLU A 61 5.98 -1.98 1.70
C GLU A 61 6.16 -1.73 3.19
N ALA A 62 6.60 -0.52 3.55
CA ALA A 62 6.76 -0.16 4.95
C ALA A 62 5.42 -0.19 5.68
N ALA A 63 4.37 0.28 5.03
CA ALA A 63 3.03 0.28 5.63
C ALA A 63 2.54 -1.14 5.87
N ARG A 64 2.77 -2.04 4.92
CA ARG A 64 2.33 -3.43 5.09
C ARG A 64 3.08 -4.11 6.22
N SER A 65 4.39 -3.90 6.30
CA SER A 65 5.17 -4.47 7.39
C SER A 65 4.72 -3.93 8.74
N ARG A 66 4.46 -2.62 8.79
CA ARG A 66 4.01 -1.99 10.02
C ARG A 66 2.63 -2.51 10.43
N MET A 67 1.75 -2.70 9.44
CA MET A 67 0.43 -3.28 9.69
C MET A 67 0.52 -4.64 10.35
N GLU A 68 1.38 -5.50 9.82
CA GLU A 68 1.55 -6.84 10.39
C GLU A 68 1.97 -6.77 11.85
N LEU A 69 2.94 -5.91 12.15
CA LEU A 69 3.42 -5.78 13.52
C LEU A 69 2.35 -5.26 14.46
N ILE A 70 1.63 -4.22 14.05
CA ILE A 70 0.62 -3.61 14.92
C ILE A 70 -0.56 -4.55 15.12
N VAL A 71 -1.01 -5.20 14.06
CA VAL A 71 -2.13 -6.15 14.17
C VAL A 71 -1.77 -7.29 15.10
N ARG A 72 -0.55 -7.82 14.96
CA ARG A 72 -0.11 -8.91 15.83
C ARG A 72 -0.08 -8.46 17.29
N SER A 73 0.46 -7.27 17.54
CA SER A 73 0.54 -6.73 18.90
C SER A 73 -0.84 -6.52 19.51
N LEU A 74 -1.75 -5.91 18.75
CA LEU A 74 -3.09 -5.67 19.22
C LEU A 74 -3.86 -6.98 19.46
N ALA A 75 -3.65 -7.95 18.59
CA ALA A 75 -4.31 -9.25 18.76
C ALA A 75 -3.85 -9.92 20.04
N GLU A 76 -2.55 -9.84 20.33
CA GLU A 76 -2.02 -10.41 21.57
C GLU A 76 -2.60 -9.70 22.80
N GLN A 77 -2.64 -8.38 22.75
CA GLN A 77 -3.15 -7.59 23.87
C GLN A 77 -4.63 -7.87 24.14
N ASN A 78 -5.39 -8.14 23.08
CA ASN A 78 -6.83 -8.32 23.21
C ASN A 78 -7.25 -9.79 23.29
N GLY A 79 -6.29 -10.70 23.35
CA GLY A 79 -6.59 -12.12 23.46
C GLY A 79 -7.20 -12.74 22.23
N VAL A 80 -6.92 -12.18 21.06
CA VAL A 80 -7.42 -12.72 19.80
C VAL A 80 -6.47 -13.81 19.36
N THR A 81 -6.79 -15.06 19.70
CA THR A 81 -5.89 -16.19 19.53
C THR A 81 -6.52 -17.24 18.63
N GLU A 82 -5.68 -18.22 18.25
CA GLU A 82 -6.19 -19.37 17.48
C GLU A 82 -7.24 -20.14 18.26
N GLN A 83 -7.11 -20.17 19.59
CA GLN A 83 -8.11 -20.82 20.42
C GLN A 83 -9.45 -20.11 20.31
N LEU A 84 -9.46 -18.80 20.33
CA LEU A 84 -10.69 -18.06 20.15
C LEU A 84 -11.31 -18.32 18.79
N LYS A 85 -10.46 -18.40 17.76
CA LYS A 85 -10.94 -18.71 16.42
C LYS A 85 -11.62 -20.05 16.35
N ALA A 86 -11.07 -21.06 17.07
CA ALA A 86 -11.65 -22.39 17.11
C ALA A 86 -12.96 -22.43 17.88
N GLU A 87 -13.04 -21.67 18.98
CA GLU A 87 -14.19 -21.72 19.87
C GLU A 87 -15.33 -20.82 19.40
N ASN A 88 -15.00 -19.64 18.86
CA ASN A 88 -16.01 -18.67 18.44
C ASN A 88 -15.47 -17.87 17.26
N GLN A 89 -15.66 -18.42 16.07
CA GLN A 89 -15.08 -17.84 14.86
C GLN A 89 -15.63 -16.46 14.57
N MET A 90 -16.91 -16.22 14.81
CA MET A 90 -17.51 -14.90 14.53
C MET A 90 -16.92 -13.82 15.43
N GLU A 91 -16.71 -14.15 16.69
CA GLU A 91 -16.08 -13.21 17.61
C GLU A 91 -14.63 -12.96 17.22
N TRP A 92 -13.91 -14.00 16.80
CA TRP A 92 -12.54 -13.86 16.33
C TRP A 92 -12.46 -12.91 15.13
N VAL A 93 -13.36 -13.09 14.16
CA VAL A 93 -13.39 -12.23 12.97
C VAL A 93 -13.68 -10.78 13.36
N ARG A 94 -14.65 -10.58 14.24
CA ARG A 94 -15.03 -9.24 14.68
C ARG A 94 -13.85 -8.53 15.35
N GLN A 95 -13.19 -9.23 16.26
CA GLN A 95 -12.07 -8.63 16.99
C GLN A 95 -10.86 -8.43 16.12
N MET A 96 -10.59 -9.36 15.19
CA MET A 96 -9.49 -9.21 14.27
C MET A 96 -9.72 -8.01 13.35
N ASN A 97 -10.95 -7.81 12.87
CA ASN A 97 -11.27 -6.66 12.05
C ASN A 97 -11.10 -5.35 12.82
N ALA A 98 -11.43 -5.33 14.11
CA ALA A 98 -11.20 -4.15 14.95
C ALA A 98 -9.71 -3.86 15.08
N CYS A 99 -8.89 -4.89 15.26
CA CYS A 99 -7.44 -4.72 15.34
C CYS A 99 -6.89 -4.14 14.03
N LYS A 100 -7.37 -4.66 12.89
CA LYS A 100 -6.92 -4.17 11.59
C LYS A 100 -7.32 -2.71 11.38
N ALA A 101 -8.53 -2.34 11.77
CA ALA A 101 -8.98 -0.95 11.62
C ALA A 101 -8.12 0.00 12.44
N GLN A 102 -7.84 -0.37 13.68
CA GLN A 102 -6.99 0.42 14.55
C GLN A 102 -5.58 0.55 14.00
N ALA A 103 -5.01 -0.57 13.52
CA ALA A 103 -3.68 -0.57 12.95
C ALA A 103 -3.63 0.32 11.71
N GLU A 104 -4.68 0.27 10.89
CA GLU A 104 -4.71 1.06 9.68
C GLU A 104 -4.69 2.55 9.97
N GLU A 105 -5.41 2.99 11.00
CA GLU A 105 -5.37 4.39 11.40
C GLU A 105 -3.97 4.83 11.80
N VAL A 106 -3.29 4.00 12.57
CA VAL A 106 -1.94 4.31 13.00
C VAL A 106 -0.99 4.40 11.82
N VAL A 107 -1.05 3.42 10.92
CA VAL A 107 -0.17 3.38 9.75
C VAL A 107 -0.43 4.56 8.84
N LYS A 108 -1.68 4.92 8.60
CA LYS A 108 -2.01 6.06 7.77
C LYS A 108 -1.44 7.35 8.34
N ALA A 109 -1.57 7.54 9.66
CA ALA A 109 -1.06 8.73 10.30
C ALA A 109 0.46 8.79 10.25
N GLU A 110 1.12 7.64 10.41
CA GLU A 110 2.58 7.61 10.46
C GLU A 110 3.24 7.70 9.09
N LEU A 111 2.70 7.01 8.10
CA LEU A 111 3.40 6.81 6.84
C LEU A 111 2.71 7.41 5.63
N ILE A 112 1.41 7.56 5.66
CA ILE A 112 0.66 7.99 4.47
C ILE A 112 0.38 9.49 4.49
N TYR A 113 -0.09 10.01 5.61
CA TYR A 113 -0.58 11.38 5.70
C TYR A 113 0.37 12.29 6.48
N ASN A 114 1.65 12.07 6.39
CA ASN A 114 2.59 12.94 7.10
C ASN A 114 3.27 13.97 6.21
#